data_a05e94459864c549ffa9ec52c01f5432
#
_entry.id   a05e94459864c549ffa9ec52c01f5432
#
_cell.length_a   1.000
_cell.length_b   1.000
_cell.length_c   1.000
_cell.angle_alpha   90.00
_cell.angle_beta   90.00
_cell.angle_gamma   90.00
#
_symmetry.space_group_name_H-M   'P 1'
#
loop_
_entity.id
_entity.type
_entity.pdbx_description
1 polymer ?
#
loop_
_entity_poly.entity_id
_entity_poly.type
_entity_poly.pdbx_seq_one_letter_code
_entity_poly.pdbx_strand_id
1 'polypeptide(L)'
;MATKSTSTYENVVKLAKENKCLFVDLKFIDLPGTWQHYTLPIGELTAELFEEGNGFDGSSIRGFRPIHESDMLLIPDPSTAIIDPVLEVPTLSLVCDVRDPVTGKDYERDPRHIAKNAEAYLKKSGVADGSYWGPELEFFIFDSVRFEQNSHKGYYEIDSSEGIWNSGNKNSNGHDEDSHNPGYRPRHKEGYFPVPPTDQTHDIRTEIALKMMAGGL
;
A
#
# COMPACT_ATOMS: atom_id res chain seq x y z
N MET A 1 -23.19 -9.62 5.69
CA MET A 1 -22.34 -9.54 6.90
C MET A 1 -21.45 -10.76 6.90
N ALA A 2 -20.21 -10.62 6.44
CA ALA A 2 -19.25 -11.71 6.54
C ALA A 2 -18.85 -11.84 8.01
N THR A 3 -19.13 -13.00 8.60
CA THR A 3 -18.62 -13.39 9.90
C THR A 3 -17.10 -13.36 9.82
N LYS A 4 -16.45 -12.40 10.52
CA LYS A 4 -15.00 -12.46 10.76
C LYS A 4 -14.72 -13.78 11.48
N SER A 5 -14.34 -14.80 10.73
CA SER A 5 -13.63 -15.94 11.28
C SER A 5 -12.41 -15.36 11.97
N THR A 6 -12.23 -15.59 13.26
CA THR A 6 -11.00 -15.29 13.99
C THR A 6 -9.89 -16.03 13.26
N SER A 7 -9.12 -15.33 12.43
CA SER A 7 -8.02 -15.91 11.70
C SER A 7 -6.96 -16.28 12.73
N THR A 8 -6.66 -17.55 12.85
CA THR A 8 -5.60 -18.07 13.70
C THR A 8 -4.35 -18.32 12.88
N TYR A 9 -3.21 -18.51 13.53
CA TYR A 9 -1.97 -18.92 12.90
C TYR A 9 -2.19 -20.13 11.97
N GLU A 10 -2.93 -21.14 12.41
CA GLU A 10 -3.21 -22.34 11.60
C GLU A 10 -3.91 -22.02 10.29
N ASN A 11 -4.85 -21.08 10.31
CA ASN A 11 -5.56 -20.63 9.12
C ASN A 11 -4.62 -19.89 8.15
N VAL A 12 -3.70 -19.09 8.69
CA VAL A 12 -2.68 -18.37 7.89
C VAL A 12 -1.73 -19.37 7.23
N VAL A 13 -1.24 -20.37 7.98
CA VAL A 13 -0.38 -21.43 7.43
C VAL A 13 -1.09 -22.25 6.36
N LYS A 14 -2.39 -22.55 6.59
CA LYS A 14 -3.21 -23.24 5.60
C LYS A 14 -3.33 -22.43 4.32
N LEU A 15 -3.65 -21.12 4.44
CA LEU A 15 -3.75 -20.21 3.30
C LEU A 15 -2.44 -20.18 2.49
N ALA A 16 -1.30 -20.05 3.17
CA ALA A 16 0.02 -20.03 2.53
C ALA A 16 0.32 -21.33 1.78
N LYS A 17 0.00 -22.49 2.39
CA LYS A 17 0.23 -23.82 1.77
C LYS A 17 -0.67 -24.05 0.55
N GLU A 18 -1.95 -23.73 0.63
CA GLU A 18 -2.91 -23.88 -0.46
C GLU A 18 -2.52 -23.05 -1.69
N ASN A 19 -1.94 -21.87 -1.45
CA ASN A 19 -1.47 -20.99 -2.50
C ASN A 19 0.03 -21.15 -2.86
N LYS A 20 0.70 -22.16 -2.27
CA LYS A 20 2.11 -22.47 -2.55
C LYS A 20 3.03 -21.26 -2.38
N CYS A 21 2.79 -20.44 -1.36
CA CYS A 21 3.62 -19.29 -1.06
C CYS A 21 5.06 -19.70 -0.79
N LEU A 22 5.99 -18.93 -1.33
CA LEU A 22 7.43 -19.09 -1.11
C LEU A 22 7.98 -18.09 -0.09
N PHE A 23 7.26 -16.99 0.09
CA PHE A 23 7.63 -15.89 0.98
C PHE A 23 6.46 -15.44 1.85
N VAL A 24 6.79 -14.84 2.97
CA VAL A 24 5.90 -14.04 3.80
C VAL A 24 6.43 -12.60 3.86
N ASP A 25 5.56 -11.64 3.61
CA ASP A 25 5.85 -10.22 3.59
C ASP A 25 5.20 -9.54 4.80
N LEU A 26 6.04 -8.97 5.66
CA LEU A 26 5.62 -8.29 6.89
C LEU A 26 5.53 -6.80 6.62
N LYS A 27 4.32 -6.26 6.62
CA LYS A 27 4.02 -4.87 6.29
C LYS A 27 3.64 -4.07 7.54
N PHE A 28 4.13 -2.85 7.63
CA PHE A 28 3.78 -1.90 8.69
C PHE A 28 3.75 -0.48 8.14
N ILE A 29 3.32 0.47 8.94
CA ILE A 29 3.18 1.87 8.52
C ILE A 29 4.13 2.72 9.35
N ASP A 30 4.90 3.59 8.69
CA ASP A 30 5.73 4.56 9.38
C ASP A 30 4.94 5.80 9.84
N LEU A 31 5.57 6.69 10.61
CA LEU A 31 4.92 7.89 11.12
C LEU A 31 4.42 8.86 10.03
N PRO A 32 5.12 9.05 8.89
CA PRO A 32 4.60 9.80 7.75
C PRO A 32 3.43 9.14 7.00
N GLY A 33 3.09 7.89 7.29
CA GLY A 33 2.00 7.16 6.64
C GLY A 33 2.44 6.32 5.43
N THR A 34 3.74 6.08 5.27
CA THR A 34 4.27 5.25 4.19
C THR A 34 4.26 3.78 4.61
N TRP A 35 3.85 2.90 3.68
CA TRP A 35 4.02 1.47 3.85
C TRP A 35 5.50 1.10 3.82
N GLN A 36 5.93 0.40 4.86
CA GLN A 36 7.23 -0.23 4.99
C GLN A 36 7.05 -1.73 5.04
N HIS A 37 8.04 -2.49 4.59
CA HIS A 37 7.98 -3.95 4.64
C HIS A 37 9.37 -4.59 4.60
N TYR A 38 9.42 -5.85 4.96
CA TYR A 38 10.48 -6.77 4.56
C TYR A 38 9.93 -8.18 4.39
N THR A 39 10.62 -8.97 3.59
CA THR A 39 10.17 -10.28 3.16
C THR A 39 11.04 -11.36 3.75
N LEU A 40 10.43 -12.42 4.28
CA LEU A 40 11.08 -13.60 4.82
C LEU A 40 10.76 -14.84 3.96
N PRO A 41 11.65 -15.84 3.91
CA PRO A 41 11.29 -17.15 3.36
C PRO A 41 10.09 -17.73 4.10
N ILE A 42 9.24 -18.48 3.40
CA ILE A 42 8.01 -19.04 3.99
C ILE A 42 8.29 -20.00 5.18
N GLY A 43 9.50 -20.55 5.27
CA GLY A 43 9.91 -21.37 6.41
C GLY A 43 9.93 -20.62 7.75
N GLU A 44 10.03 -19.29 7.72
CA GLU A 44 9.98 -18.42 8.90
C GLU A 44 8.54 -18.14 9.39
N LEU A 45 7.54 -18.61 8.67
CA LEU A 45 6.13 -18.51 9.08
C LEU A 45 5.85 -19.53 10.19
N THR A 46 6.33 -19.25 11.39
CA THR A 46 6.21 -20.11 12.58
C THR A 46 5.26 -19.54 13.60
N ALA A 47 4.86 -20.32 14.61
CA ALA A 47 4.03 -19.82 15.69
C ALA A 47 4.75 -18.72 16.50
N GLU A 48 6.07 -18.89 16.70
CA GLU A 48 6.90 -17.91 17.40
C GLU A 48 6.88 -16.55 16.71
N LEU A 49 6.82 -16.51 15.37
CA LEU A 49 6.70 -15.24 14.63
C LEU A 49 5.46 -14.43 15.07
N PHE A 50 4.35 -15.10 15.39
CA PHE A 50 3.12 -14.43 15.83
C PHE A 50 3.12 -14.11 17.33
N GLU A 51 3.83 -14.88 18.14
CA GLU A 51 3.89 -14.69 19.59
C GLU A 51 4.97 -13.69 19.99
N GLU A 52 6.17 -13.87 19.47
CA GLU A 52 7.38 -13.11 19.83
C GLU A 52 7.68 -11.98 18.83
N GLY A 53 7.21 -12.13 17.58
CA GLY A 53 7.47 -11.19 16.50
C GLY A 53 8.82 -11.41 15.81
N ASN A 54 9.12 -10.53 14.86
CA ASN A 54 10.40 -10.50 14.17
C ASN A 54 11.09 -9.15 14.35
N GLY A 55 12.39 -9.18 14.66
CA GLY A 55 13.18 -7.99 14.96
C GLY A 55 13.48 -7.14 13.72
N PHE A 56 13.46 -5.83 13.89
CA PHE A 56 13.93 -4.89 12.88
C PHE A 56 14.57 -3.65 13.52
N ASP A 57 15.39 -2.94 12.75
CA ASP A 57 16.04 -1.70 13.16
C ASP A 57 15.09 -0.50 12.97
N GLY A 58 14.46 -0.05 14.06
CA GLY A 58 13.57 1.11 14.07
C GLY A 58 14.28 2.45 13.81
N SER A 59 15.62 2.51 13.90
CA SER A 59 16.36 3.73 13.55
C SER A 59 16.39 3.98 12.03
N SER A 60 16.19 2.94 11.25
CA SER A 60 16.05 3.02 9.80
C SER A 60 14.68 3.58 9.37
N ILE A 61 13.72 3.67 10.29
CA ILE A 61 12.36 4.14 10.02
C ILE A 61 12.21 5.58 10.50
N ARG A 62 11.84 6.45 9.59
CA ARG A 62 11.73 7.88 9.86
C ARG A 62 10.74 8.17 10.99
N GLY A 63 11.24 8.80 12.05
CA GLY A 63 10.41 9.23 13.19
C GLY A 63 10.18 8.15 14.25
N PHE A 64 10.76 6.94 14.11
CA PHE A 64 10.61 5.89 15.10
C PHE A 64 11.60 6.06 16.24
N ARG A 65 12.77 5.45 16.18
CA ARG A 65 13.73 5.36 17.29
C ARG A 65 15.09 5.94 16.93
N PRO A 66 15.84 6.45 17.91
CA PRO A 66 17.27 6.75 17.74
C PRO A 66 18.09 5.46 17.71
N ILE A 67 19.28 5.51 17.13
CA ILE A 67 20.14 4.33 16.92
C ILE A 67 20.50 3.55 18.20
N HIS A 68 20.57 4.20 19.33
CA HIS A 68 20.92 3.57 20.62
C HIS A 68 19.72 2.84 21.29
N GLU A 69 18.53 2.94 20.70
CA GLU A 69 17.30 2.26 21.14
C GLU A 69 16.57 1.65 19.92
N SER A 70 17.33 1.19 18.94
CA SER A 70 16.78 0.90 17.60
C SER A 70 15.97 -0.39 17.50
N ASP A 71 16.20 -1.34 18.40
CA ASP A 71 15.55 -2.65 18.32
C ASP A 71 14.03 -2.55 18.52
N MET A 72 13.28 -3.05 17.56
CA MET A 72 11.81 -3.12 17.56
C MET A 72 11.33 -4.45 17.01
N LEU A 73 10.10 -4.81 17.30
CA LEU A 73 9.46 -6.05 16.84
C LEU A 73 8.26 -5.75 15.95
N LEU A 74 8.13 -6.51 14.86
CA LEU A 74 6.89 -6.64 14.10
C LEU A 74 6.11 -7.86 14.59
N ILE A 75 4.88 -7.64 15.01
CA ILE A 75 3.96 -8.69 15.45
C ILE A 75 2.88 -8.82 14.38
N PRO A 76 2.88 -9.91 13.57
CA PRO A 76 1.90 -10.07 12.52
C PRO A 76 0.47 -10.23 13.06
N ASP A 77 -0.48 -9.54 12.43
CA ASP A 77 -1.90 -9.71 12.71
C ASP A 77 -2.49 -10.77 11.76
N PRO A 78 -2.83 -11.97 12.25
CA PRO A 78 -3.33 -13.05 11.40
C PRO A 78 -4.65 -12.71 10.70
N SER A 79 -5.39 -11.72 11.20
CA SER A 79 -6.66 -11.30 10.59
C SER A 79 -6.47 -10.52 9.28
N THR A 80 -5.24 -10.09 8.99
CA THR A 80 -4.87 -9.33 7.81
C THR A 80 -4.25 -10.17 6.70
N ALA A 81 -4.16 -11.49 6.90
CA ALA A 81 -3.50 -12.39 5.96
C ALA A 81 -4.20 -12.41 4.59
N ILE A 82 -3.45 -12.06 3.57
CA ILE A 82 -3.86 -12.17 2.16
C ILE A 82 -2.72 -12.74 1.31
N ILE A 83 -3.09 -13.34 0.19
CA ILE A 83 -2.11 -13.62 -0.87
C ILE A 83 -1.96 -12.35 -1.67
N ASP A 84 -0.74 -11.83 -1.78
CA ASP A 84 -0.50 -10.59 -2.50
C ASP A 84 -0.86 -10.76 -3.98
N PRO A 85 -1.86 -10.02 -4.51
CA PRO A 85 -2.36 -10.26 -5.87
C PRO A 85 -1.49 -9.59 -6.95
N VAL A 86 -0.46 -8.85 -6.56
CA VAL A 86 0.39 -8.06 -7.48
C VAL A 86 1.73 -8.73 -7.74
N LEU A 87 2.27 -9.45 -6.75
CA LEU A 87 3.58 -10.08 -6.86
C LEU A 87 3.54 -11.31 -7.77
N GLU A 88 4.56 -11.47 -8.61
CA GLU A 88 4.69 -12.64 -9.50
C GLU A 88 4.91 -13.94 -8.71
N VAL A 89 5.74 -13.86 -7.66
CA VAL A 89 6.01 -14.98 -6.78
C VAL A 89 4.93 -15.04 -5.71
N PRO A 90 4.26 -16.19 -5.53
CA PRO A 90 3.23 -16.33 -4.50
C PRO A 90 3.77 -15.97 -3.12
N THR A 91 3.28 -14.88 -2.57
CA THR A 91 3.71 -14.29 -1.31
C THR A 91 2.51 -14.07 -0.40
N LEU A 92 2.62 -14.53 0.83
CA LEU A 92 1.66 -14.22 1.88
C LEU A 92 1.98 -12.84 2.44
N SER A 93 1.02 -11.93 2.46
CA SER A 93 1.16 -10.59 3.04
C SER A 93 0.43 -10.51 4.37
N LEU A 94 1.10 -9.95 5.39
CA LEU A 94 0.58 -9.72 6.74
C LEU A 94 0.84 -8.28 7.16
N VAL A 95 -0.15 -7.62 7.72
CA VAL A 95 0.04 -6.32 8.38
C VAL A 95 0.41 -6.56 9.83
N CYS A 96 1.44 -5.85 10.29
CA CYS A 96 2.01 -6.03 11.62
C CYS A 96 1.74 -4.83 12.52
N ASP A 97 1.65 -5.11 13.82
CA ASP A 97 1.79 -4.12 14.87
C ASP A 97 3.28 -3.95 15.22
N VAL A 98 3.67 -2.77 15.67
CA VAL A 98 5.03 -2.50 16.13
C VAL A 98 5.06 -2.57 17.66
N ARG A 99 6.06 -3.30 18.21
CA ARG A 99 6.20 -3.51 19.64
C ARG A 99 7.62 -3.19 20.11
N ASP A 100 7.71 -2.64 21.31
CA ASP A 100 8.96 -2.42 22.02
C ASP A 100 9.44 -3.74 22.66
N PRO A 101 10.62 -4.26 22.33
CA PRO A 101 11.10 -5.56 22.84
C PRO A 101 11.44 -5.53 24.35
N VAL A 102 11.76 -4.35 24.90
CA VAL A 102 12.16 -4.20 26.31
C VAL A 102 10.95 -4.17 27.23
N THR A 103 9.90 -3.44 26.82
CA THR A 103 8.70 -3.27 27.63
C THR A 103 7.61 -4.26 27.29
N GLY A 104 7.68 -4.92 26.13
CA GLY A 104 6.66 -5.81 25.60
C GLY A 104 5.35 -5.09 25.22
N LYS A 105 5.35 -3.75 25.18
CA LYS A 105 4.18 -2.94 24.87
C LYS A 105 4.16 -2.54 23.39
N ASP A 106 2.95 -2.33 22.89
CA ASP A 106 2.78 -1.77 21.56
C ASP A 106 3.39 -0.38 21.49
N TYR A 107 4.03 -0.07 20.37
CA TYR A 107 4.75 1.18 20.19
C TYR A 107 3.77 2.35 20.02
N GLU A 108 3.92 3.38 20.84
CA GLU A 108 2.98 4.50 20.91
C GLU A 108 2.92 5.37 19.65
N ARG A 109 3.97 5.34 18.81
CA ARG A 109 4.03 6.08 17.53
C ARG A 109 3.68 5.22 16.32
N ASP A 110 3.29 3.97 16.53
CA ASP A 110 2.73 3.16 15.46
C ASP A 110 1.35 3.70 15.08
N PRO A 111 1.12 4.17 13.84
CA PRO A 111 -0.19 4.66 13.40
C PRO A 111 -1.29 3.63 13.55
N ARG A 112 -0.98 2.33 13.38
CA ARG A 112 -1.93 1.24 13.57
C ARG A 112 -2.34 1.12 15.04
N HIS A 113 -1.42 1.25 15.97
CA HIS A 113 -1.71 1.27 17.41
C HIS A 113 -2.62 2.44 17.78
N ILE A 114 -2.36 3.64 17.22
CA ILE A 114 -3.21 4.82 17.42
C ILE A 114 -4.63 4.57 16.92
N ALA A 115 -4.78 3.99 15.73
CA ALA A 115 -6.10 3.65 15.17
C ALA A 115 -6.85 2.63 16.03
N LYS A 116 -6.17 1.59 16.52
CA LYS A 116 -6.76 0.60 17.45
C LYS A 116 -7.21 1.25 18.77
N ASN A 117 -6.43 2.17 19.31
CA ASN A 117 -6.79 2.92 20.52
C ASN A 117 -8.00 3.82 20.28
N ALA A 118 -8.09 4.47 19.13
CA ALA A 118 -9.24 5.30 18.77
C ALA A 118 -10.52 4.46 18.67
N GLU A 119 -10.46 3.29 18.05
CA GLU A 119 -11.59 2.36 17.96
C GLU A 119 -12.01 1.83 19.35
N ALA A 120 -11.03 1.49 20.17
CA ALA A 120 -11.31 1.05 21.55
C ALA A 120 -11.95 2.18 22.39
N TYR A 121 -11.49 3.41 22.22
CA TYR A 121 -12.07 4.58 22.87
C TYR A 121 -13.51 4.85 22.40
N LEU A 122 -13.77 4.73 21.09
CA LEU A 122 -15.11 4.87 20.53
C LEU A 122 -16.12 3.94 21.24
N LYS A 123 -15.77 2.66 21.35
CA LYS A 123 -16.58 1.64 22.06
C LYS A 123 -16.73 1.98 23.53
N LYS A 124 -15.64 2.32 24.21
CA LYS A 124 -15.64 2.65 25.64
C LYS A 124 -16.47 3.90 25.96
N SER A 125 -16.50 4.88 25.07
CA SER A 125 -17.28 6.12 25.26
C SER A 125 -18.79 5.90 25.14
N GLY A 126 -19.23 4.79 24.57
CA GLY A 126 -20.64 4.48 24.32
C GLY A 126 -21.26 5.28 23.17
N VAL A 127 -20.45 5.99 22.38
CA VAL A 127 -20.92 6.78 21.22
C VAL A 127 -21.30 5.87 20.06
N ALA A 128 -20.44 4.83 19.77
CA ALA A 128 -20.70 3.85 18.74
C ALA A 128 -19.91 2.57 18.98
N ASP A 129 -20.36 1.47 18.37
CA ASP A 129 -19.71 0.14 18.45
C ASP A 129 -18.62 -0.05 17.37
N GLY A 130 -18.58 0.78 16.37
CA GLY A 130 -17.61 0.75 15.28
C GLY A 130 -17.71 1.96 14.38
N SER A 131 -16.75 2.07 13.46
CA SER A 131 -16.72 3.12 12.43
C SER A 131 -16.53 2.50 11.05
N TYR A 132 -17.11 3.15 10.03
CA TYR A 132 -16.92 2.81 8.63
C TYR A 132 -16.18 3.93 7.93
N TRP A 133 -15.18 3.57 7.14
CA TRP A 133 -14.33 4.51 6.43
C TRP A 133 -14.41 4.20 4.94
N GLY A 134 -14.65 5.24 4.13
CA GLY A 134 -14.70 5.16 2.67
C GLY A 134 -13.59 6.05 2.08
N PRO A 135 -12.34 5.57 1.96
CA PRO A 135 -11.28 6.37 1.36
C PRO A 135 -11.53 6.56 -0.13
N GLU A 136 -11.30 7.78 -0.63
CA GLU A 136 -11.30 8.11 -2.04
C GLU A 136 -9.85 8.36 -2.48
N LEU A 137 -9.28 7.40 -3.21
CA LEU A 137 -7.90 7.47 -3.66
C LEU A 137 -7.85 8.12 -5.04
N GLU A 138 -7.40 9.37 -5.10
CA GLU A 138 -7.23 10.13 -6.34
C GLU A 138 -5.77 10.11 -6.80
N PHE A 139 -5.54 9.86 -8.08
CA PHE A 139 -4.20 9.83 -8.66
C PHE A 139 -4.22 10.22 -10.14
N PHE A 140 -3.07 10.64 -10.63
CA PHE A 140 -2.83 10.89 -12.04
C PHE A 140 -1.95 9.79 -12.63
N ILE A 141 -2.17 9.47 -13.90
CA ILE A 141 -1.32 8.57 -14.67
C ILE A 141 -0.54 9.40 -15.68
N PHE A 142 0.79 9.32 -15.60
CA PHE A 142 1.69 10.05 -16.48
C PHE A 142 2.59 9.09 -17.23
N ASP A 143 2.93 9.44 -18.48
CA ASP A 143 3.94 8.73 -19.25
C ASP A 143 5.35 9.10 -18.80
N SER A 144 5.55 10.33 -18.36
CA SER A 144 6.80 10.75 -17.73
C SER A 144 6.61 11.89 -16.74
N VAL A 145 7.45 11.92 -15.71
CA VAL A 145 7.53 12.99 -14.71
C VAL A 145 8.99 13.35 -14.50
N ARG A 146 9.31 14.63 -14.62
CA ARG A 146 10.62 15.20 -14.28
C ARG A 146 10.40 16.39 -13.37
N PHE A 147 11.17 16.49 -12.31
CA PHE A 147 11.10 17.64 -11.41
C PHE A 147 12.44 17.88 -10.72
N GLU A 148 12.65 19.11 -10.33
CA GLU A 148 13.75 19.51 -9.46
C GLU A 148 13.24 20.58 -8.49
N GLN A 149 13.57 20.43 -7.23
CA GLN A 149 13.24 21.41 -6.21
C GLN A 149 14.42 21.55 -5.24
N ASN A 150 15.07 22.67 -5.28
CA ASN A 150 16.17 23.01 -4.37
C ASN A 150 16.13 24.50 -3.98
N SER A 151 17.14 25.01 -3.26
CA SER A 151 17.14 26.37 -2.74
C SER A 151 17.21 27.49 -3.79
N HIS A 152 17.57 27.18 -5.02
CA HIS A 152 17.79 28.19 -6.07
C HIS A 152 17.09 27.85 -7.39
N LYS A 153 16.45 26.68 -7.50
CA LYS A 153 15.79 26.21 -8.73
C LYS A 153 14.58 25.36 -8.39
N GLY A 154 13.53 25.54 -9.16
CA GLY A 154 12.36 24.67 -9.13
C GLY A 154 11.73 24.57 -10.50
N TYR A 155 11.41 23.36 -10.93
CA TYR A 155 10.61 23.10 -12.12
C TYR A 155 9.91 21.76 -12.00
N TYR A 156 8.87 21.57 -12.80
CA TYR A 156 8.32 20.26 -13.11
C TYR A 156 7.99 20.19 -14.60
N GLU A 157 8.07 19.00 -15.14
CA GLU A 157 7.65 18.66 -16.49
C GLU A 157 6.95 17.30 -16.40
N ILE A 158 5.73 17.24 -16.89
CA ILE A 158 4.94 16.02 -16.95
C ILE A 158 4.48 15.80 -18.37
N ASP A 159 4.40 14.55 -18.78
CA ASP A 159 3.79 14.17 -20.05
C ASP A 159 2.75 13.07 -19.84
N SER A 160 1.71 13.10 -20.66
CA SER A 160 0.62 12.15 -20.67
C SER A 160 0.00 12.11 -22.05
N SER A 161 -0.28 10.92 -22.56
CA SER A 161 -1.01 10.73 -23.82
C SER A 161 -2.39 11.40 -23.80
N GLU A 162 -2.99 11.57 -22.62
CA GLU A 162 -4.25 12.27 -22.41
C GLU A 162 -4.11 13.78 -22.18
N GLY A 163 -2.88 14.29 -22.11
CA GLY A 163 -2.60 15.70 -21.85
C GLY A 163 -3.08 16.61 -22.98
N ILE A 164 -3.73 17.73 -22.63
CA ILE A 164 -4.23 18.71 -23.61
C ILE A 164 -3.11 19.32 -24.47
N TRP A 165 -1.89 19.37 -23.94
CA TRP A 165 -0.70 19.84 -24.66
C TRP A 165 -0.14 18.81 -25.64
N ASN A 166 -0.55 17.54 -25.50
CA ASN A 166 -0.11 16.47 -26.38
C ASN A 166 -1.06 16.37 -27.57
N SER A 167 -0.61 16.89 -28.72
CA SER A 167 -1.43 16.94 -29.93
C SER A 167 -1.45 15.65 -30.74
N GLY A 168 -0.74 14.60 -30.30
CA GLY A 168 -0.49 13.40 -31.12
C GLY A 168 0.44 13.66 -32.28
N ASN A 169 1.06 14.83 -32.34
CA ASN A 169 2.11 15.14 -33.28
C ASN A 169 3.46 14.67 -32.73
N LYS A 170 4.34 14.37 -33.68
CA LYS A 170 5.69 13.85 -33.48
C LYS A 170 6.37 14.37 -32.22
N ASN A 171 6.93 13.45 -31.44
CA ASN A 171 7.91 13.81 -30.46
C ASN A 171 9.05 14.58 -31.10
N SER A 172 9.84 15.34 -30.35
CA SER A 172 10.94 16.19 -30.81
C SER A 172 12.02 15.45 -31.64
N ASN A 173 11.97 14.11 -31.65
CA ASN A 173 12.91 13.25 -32.36
C ASN A 173 12.40 12.78 -33.73
N GLY A 174 11.19 13.14 -34.13
CA GLY A 174 10.67 12.87 -35.49
C GLY A 174 10.30 11.41 -35.78
N HIS A 175 10.31 10.55 -34.78
CA HIS A 175 9.94 9.14 -34.93
C HIS A 175 8.58 8.88 -34.30
N ASP A 176 7.59 8.57 -35.13
CA ASP A 176 6.19 8.48 -34.77
C ASP A 176 5.52 7.22 -35.28
N GLU A 177 6.12 6.09 -35.04
CA GLU A 177 5.41 4.84 -35.37
C GLU A 177 4.28 4.51 -34.38
N ASP A 178 4.26 5.16 -33.19
CA ASP A 178 3.33 4.87 -32.09
C ASP A 178 2.53 6.08 -31.58
N SER A 179 2.49 7.21 -32.28
CA SER A 179 1.72 8.36 -31.80
C SER A 179 0.23 8.16 -32.01
N HIS A 180 -0.47 7.81 -30.96
CA HIS A 180 -1.92 7.81 -30.95
C HIS A 180 -2.45 9.24 -30.88
N ASN A 181 -3.17 9.65 -31.91
CA ASN A 181 -3.96 10.88 -31.85
C ASN A 181 -5.39 10.54 -31.46
N PRO A 182 -5.78 10.66 -30.20
CA PRO A 182 -7.15 10.37 -29.76
C PRO A 182 -8.18 11.42 -30.20
N GLY A 183 -7.75 12.43 -30.96
CA GLY A 183 -8.60 13.54 -31.39
C GLY A 183 -8.89 14.51 -30.26
N TYR A 184 -10.10 14.49 -29.69
CA TYR A 184 -10.47 15.30 -28.56
C TYR A 184 -9.68 14.93 -27.30
N ARG A 185 -9.28 15.95 -26.53
CA ARG A 185 -8.67 15.77 -25.22
C ARG A 185 -9.45 16.53 -24.17
N PRO A 186 -9.59 15.99 -22.95
CA PRO A 186 -10.23 16.70 -21.85
C PRO A 186 -9.48 18.01 -21.56
N ARG A 187 -10.24 19.06 -21.28
CA ARG A 187 -9.65 20.30 -20.77
C ARG A 187 -9.11 20.10 -19.37
N HIS A 188 -8.29 21.01 -18.94
CA HIS A 188 -7.78 21.03 -17.56
C HIS A 188 -8.95 20.92 -16.55
N LYS A 189 -8.85 20.00 -15.59
CA LYS A 189 -9.87 19.65 -14.60
C LYS A 189 -11.15 18.97 -15.14
N GLU A 190 -11.16 18.43 -16.34
CA GLU A 190 -12.33 17.77 -16.94
C GLU A 190 -12.17 16.27 -17.18
N GLY A 191 -11.13 15.63 -16.62
CA GLY A 191 -10.83 14.22 -16.84
C GLY A 191 -11.63 13.22 -15.98
N TYR A 192 -12.77 13.61 -15.41
CA TYR A 192 -13.46 12.75 -14.44
C TYR A 192 -14.38 11.69 -15.06
N PHE A 193 -15.14 12.02 -16.12
CA PHE A 193 -16.12 11.13 -16.75
C PHE A 193 -15.91 10.76 -18.23
N PRO A 194 -14.77 11.00 -18.87
CA PRO A 194 -14.61 10.61 -20.25
C PRO A 194 -14.82 9.12 -20.43
N VAL A 195 -15.23 8.74 -21.64
CA VAL A 195 -15.30 7.34 -22.08
C VAL A 195 -14.22 7.07 -23.12
N PRO A 196 -13.81 5.81 -23.33
CA PRO A 196 -12.95 5.47 -24.46
C PRO A 196 -13.51 5.97 -25.79
N PRO A 197 -12.68 6.43 -26.75
CA PRO A 197 -11.21 6.42 -26.73
C PRO A 197 -10.53 7.61 -26.03
N THR A 198 -11.30 8.59 -25.55
CA THR A 198 -10.72 9.74 -24.81
C THR A 198 -10.10 9.30 -23.49
N ASP A 199 -10.77 8.41 -22.76
CA ASP A 199 -10.20 7.72 -21.61
C ASP A 199 -9.31 6.55 -22.09
N GLN A 200 -8.02 6.71 -21.99
CA GLN A 200 -7.02 5.70 -22.37
C GLN A 200 -6.57 4.84 -21.19
N THR A 201 -7.00 5.15 -19.99
CA THR A 201 -6.54 4.52 -18.74
C THR A 201 -7.59 3.58 -18.11
N HIS A 202 -8.70 3.33 -18.80
CA HIS A 202 -9.77 2.47 -18.32
C HIS A 202 -9.30 1.07 -17.92
N ASP A 203 -8.49 0.44 -18.78
CA ASP A 203 -8.01 -0.94 -18.54
C ASP A 203 -7.04 -0.98 -17.34
N ILE A 204 -6.22 0.05 -17.14
CA ILE A 204 -5.34 0.16 -15.96
C ILE A 204 -6.19 0.19 -14.67
N ARG A 205 -7.22 1.03 -14.64
CA ARG A 205 -8.13 1.10 -13.48
C ARG A 205 -8.89 -0.20 -13.26
N THR A 206 -9.30 -0.87 -14.33
CA THR A 206 -9.94 -2.18 -14.27
C THR A 206 -9.00 -3.23 -13.67
N GLU A 207 -7.74 -3.26 -14.10
CA GLU A 207 -6.76 -4.18 -13.52
C GLU A 207 -6.53 -3.89 -12.02
N ILE A 208 -6.40 -2.63 -11.63
CA ILE A 208 -6.31 -2.22 -10.22
C ILE A 208 -7.51 -2.77 -9.45
N ALA A 209 -8.73 -2.53 -9.93
CA ALA A 209 -9.96 -3.00 -9.27
C ALA A 209 -10.00 -4.53 -9.12
N LEU A 210 -9.60 -5.28 -10.15
CA LEU A 210 -9.52 -6.74 -10.08
C LEU A 210 -8.49 -7.23 -9.05
N LYS A 211 -7.35 -6.54 -8.93
CA LYS A 211 -6.35 -6.85 -7.90
C LYS A 211 -6.85 -6.54 -6.49
N MET A 212 -7.55 -5.42 -6.32
CA MET A 212 -8.17 -5.06 -5.03
C MET A 212 -9.22 -6.11 -4.63
N MET A 213 -10.10 -6.49 -5.55
CA MET A 213 -11.11 -7.56 -5.31
C MET A 213 -10.44 -8.89 -4.93
N ALA A 214 -9.34 -9.26 -5.58
CA ALA A 214 -8.57 -10.46 -5.23
C ALA A 214 -7.94 -10.36 -3.84
N GLY A 215 -7.59 -9.15 -3.38
CA GLY A 215 -7.12 -8.85 -2.03
C GLY A 215 -8.22 -8.80 -0.96
N GLY A 216 -9.49 -8.90 -1.37
CA GLY A 216 -10.64 -8.89 -0.44
C GLY A 216 -11.21 -7.50 -0.13
N LEU A 217 -10.92 -6.50 -0.98
CA LEU A 217 -11.44 -5.12 -0.92
C LEU A 217 -12.63 -4.93 -1.84
#